data_afd4dfbd82b4af0f8079b15040cd19f0
#
_entry.id   afd4dfbd82b4af0f8079b15040cd19f0
#
_cell.length_a   1.000
_cell.length_b   1.000
_cell.length_c   1.000
_cell.angle_alpha   90.00
_cell.angle_beta   90.00
_cell.angle_gamma   90.00
#
_symmetry.space_group_name_H-M   'P 1'
#
loop_
_entity.id
_entity.type
_entity.pdbx_description
1 polymer ?
#
loop_
_entity_poly.entity_id
_entity_poly.type
_entity_poly.pdbx_seq_one_letter_code
_entity_poly.pdbx_strand_id
1 'polypeptide(L)'
;MLKRNKLIISLFLMIAIVTLSACSNSTQAPKQQDDNTYTLKIHMVINEQDPVYLGYSEFKKGVEARTNGKVKVELYPNGVLGNDEDLLQQAMLGGNIAVNSDAGRLGVWVPEIGILLAPYLTDTVDEMQKLVKSDLVKKWSTDLSQQKGLTVLSFNYYTGSRNFITKKPISSPEDLNGLKIRTPGSPVWQETIKSIGASPVALPWTETYPALEQGVIDGAEAQDPATYGARLYEVGKYITKTGHIQLWNCLVVGTKWFEQLPKEYQQILIEESTKAGDWTTNKVLSNQKELEDKITAAGAVIKEIDTAPFKKKTEAVYSKLNYQDLRKEVNKVLGK
;
A
#
# COMPACT_ATOMS: atom_id res chain seq x y z
N MET A 1 90.16 6.81 1.37
CA MET A 1 89.51 6.24 0.20
C MET A 1 88.10 6.77 0.09
N LEU A 2 87.91 8.01 -0.13
CA LEU A 2 86.66 8.73 -0.37
C LEU A 2 86.93 9.83 -1.37
N LYS A 3 86.47 9.64 -2.61
CA LYS A 3 86.32 10.69 -3.64
C LYS A 3 86.18 10.03 -5.04
N ARG A 4 84.98 9.52 -5.30
CA ARG A 4 84.67 9.20 -6.74
C ARG A 4 83.22 8.73 -6.89
N ASN A 5 82.19 9.53 -6.50
CA ASN A 5 80.79 9.30 -6.88
C ASN A 5 79.91 10.57 -6.79
N LYS A 6 80.46 11.72 -7.20
CA LYS A 6 79.66 12.97 -7.26
C LYS A 6 79.46 13.55 -8.64
N LEU A 7 79.58 12.77 -9.70
CA LEU A 7 79.55 13.35 -11.10
C LEU A 7 78.55 12.64 -12.04
N ILE A 8 77.58 11.87 -11.52
CA ILE A 8 76.61 11.20 -12.41
C ILE A 8 75.14 11.56 -12.06
N ILE A 9 74.91 12.49 -11.16
CA ILE A 9 73.50 12.90 -10.77
C ILE A 9 73.05 14.21 -11.43
N SER A 10 73.86 14.82 -12.31
CA SER A 10 73.54 16.15 -12.87
C SER A 10 73.07 16.15 -14.35
N LEU A 11 72.83 15.02 -14.99
CA LEU A 11 72.45 14.95 -16.41
C LEU A 11 71.10 14.31 -16.70
N PHE A 12 70.21 14.15 -15.71
CA PHE A 12 68.86 13.60 -15.91
C PHE A 12 67.71 14.53 -15.50
N LEU A 13 68.01 15.83 -15.32
CA LEU A 13 67.01 16.82 -14.88
C LEU A 13 66.67 17.88 -15.94
N MET A 14 66.85 17.63 -17.23
CA MET A 14 66.61 18.64 -18.26
C MET A 14 65.86 18.15 -19.50
N ILE A 15 65.05 17.12 -19.45
CA ILE A 15 64.13 16.73 -20.54
C ILE A 15 62.79 16.28 -19.92
N ALA A 16 61.97 17.22 -19.41
CA ALA A 16 60.59 16.96 -19.05
C ALA A 16 59.76 18.25 -18.91
N ILE A 17 59.94 19.21 -19.82
CA ILE A 17 59.02 20.37 -19.94
C ILE A 17 58.80 20.63 -21.42
N VAL A 18 58.00 19.84 -22.09
CA VAL A 18 57.21 20.23 -23.27
C VAL A 18 56.23 19.05 -23.50
N THR A 19 54.99 19.15 -23.04
CA THR A 19 53.73 18.70 -23.64
C THR A 19 52.60 18.84 -22.63
N LEU A 20 52.24 20.08 -22.31
CA LEU A 20 50.95 20.37 -21.67
C LEU A 20 50.19 21.29 -22.59
N SER A 21 49.67 20.75 -23.65
CA SER A 21 48.60 21.38 -24.42
C SER A 21 47.92 20.28 -25.22
N ALA A 22 46.76 19.82 -24.74
CA ALA A 22 45.63 19.44 -25.56
C ALA A 22 44.59 18.65 -24.75
N CYS A 23 43.36 19.05 -24.95
CA CYS A 23 42.12 18.31 -24.66
C CYS A 23 41.63 18.36 -23.22
N SER A 24 40.94 19.46 -22.90
CA SER A 24 39.79 19.41 -22.00
C SER A 24 38.67 18.57 -22.63
N ASN A 25 38.82 17.25 -22.64
CA ASN A 25 37.70 16.36 -22.73
C ASN A 25 37.11 16.27 -21.33
N SER A 26 35.90 16.75 -21.17
CA SER A 26 35.06 16.48 -20.02
C SER A 26 34.81 14.97 -19.92
N THR A 27 35.73 14.27 -19.30
CA THR A 27 35.55 12.88 -18.92
C THR A 27 34.52 12.88 -17.80
N GLN A 28 33.25 12.64 -18.16
CA GLN A 28 32.30 12.20 -17.18
C GLN A 28 32.96 11.04 -16.43
N ALA A 29 33.11 11.18 -15.12
CA ALA A 29 33.57 10.09 -14.27
C ALA A 29 32.70 8.85 -14.58
N PRO A 30 33.29 7.66 -14.77
CA PRO A 30 32.51 6.46 -15.01
C PRO A 30 31.53 6.33 -13.85
N LYS A 31 30.22 6.27 -14.17
CA LYS A 31 29.19 5.90 -13.18
C LYS A 31 29.67 4.60 -12.58
N GLN A 32 29.93 4.61 -11.28
CA GLN A 32 30.33 3.42 -10.54
C GLN A 32 29.16 2.44 -10.68
N GLN A 33 29.36 1.40 -11.47
CA GLN A 33 28.37 0.38 -11.71
C GLN A 33 28.23 -0.42 -10.41
N ASP A 34 27.10 -0.27 -9.73
CA ASP A 34 26.80 -1.08 -8.54
C ASP A 34 26.63 -2.54 -8.99
N ASP A 35 27.56 -3.40 -8.60
CA ASP A 35 27.52 -4.83 -8.91
C ASP A 35 26.62 -5.62 -7.98
N ASN A 36 26.08 -4.99 -6.93
CA ASN A 36 25.19 -5.65 -6.01
C ASN A 36 23.85 -6.00 -6.66
N THR A 37 23.27 -7.11 -6.23
CA THR A 37 21.90 -7.51 -6.55
C THR A 37 21.06 -7.38 -5.28
N TYR A 38 19.90 -6.74 -5.41
CA TYR A 38 18.97 -6.53 -4.32
C TYR A 38 17.72 -7.37 -4.54
N THR A 39 17.15 -7.92 -3.50
CA THR A 39 15.88 -8.66 -3.58
C THR A 39 14.83 -7.95 -2.75
N LEU A 40 13.66 -7.70 -3.33
CA LEU A 40 12.47 -7.18 -2.66
C LEU A 40 11.38 -8.26 -2.66
N LYS A 41 10.92 -8.64 -1.46
CA LYS A 41 9.81 -9.57 -1.27
C LYS A 41 8.54 -8.79 -1.04
N ILE A 42 7.53 -8.93 -1.91
CA ILE A 42 6.23 -8.27 -1.73
C ILE A 42 5.25 -9.25 -1.09
N HIS A 43 4.87 -8.96 0.13
CA HIS A 43 3.83 -9.67 0.85
C HIS A 43 2.44 -9.11 0.56
N MET A 44 1.47 -10.00 0.38
CA MET A 44 0.05 -9.68 0.29
C MET A 44 -0.80 -10.86 0.73
N VAL A 45 -1.97 -10.58 1.29
CA VAL A 45 -2.90 -11.62 1.80
C VAL A 45 -3.95 -12.06 0.75
N ILE A 46 -3.99 -11.39 -0.39
CA ILE A 46 -4.87 -11.67 -1.53
C ILE A 46 -4.28 -12.74 -2.44
N ASN A 47 -5.09 -13.33 -3.31
CA ASN A 47 -4.67 -14.36 -4.24
C ASN A 47 -4.12 -13.82 -5.57
N GLU A 48 -3.63 -14.70 -6.42
CA GLU A 48 -2.97 -14.35 -7.69
C GLU A 48 -3.93 -13.81 -8.78
N GLN A 49 -5.25 -13.95 -8.62
CA GLN A 49 -6.26 -13.41 -9.55
C GLN A 49 -6.70 -12.00 -9.17
N ASP A 50 -6.36 -11.52 -7.98
CA ASP A 50 -6.71 -10.19 -7.54
C ASP A 50 -6.00 -9.12 -8.39
N PRO A 51 -6.71 -8.04 -8.80
CA PRO A 51 -6.11 -6.95 -9.56
C PRO A 51 -4.85 -6.34 -8.94
N VAL A 52 -4.73 -6.35 -7.61
CA VAL A 52 -3.54 -5.84 -6.90
C VAL A 52 -2.33 -6.75 -7.14
N TYR A 53 -2.51 -8.08 -7.09
CA TYR A 53 -1.43 -9.01 -7.44
C TYR A 53 -0.97 -8.83 -8.88
N LEU A 54 -1.92 -8.68 -9.80
CA LEU A 54 -1.60 -8.43 -11.21
C LEU A 54 -0.85 -7.10 -11.38
N GLY A 55 -1.24 -6.05 -10.65
CA GLY A 55 -0.52 -4.77 -10.61
C GLY A 55 0.90 -4.92 -10.09
N TYR A 56 1.12 -5.71 -9.03
CA TYR A 56 2.50 -6.00 -8.56
C TYR A 56 3.28 -6.87 -9.53
N SER A 57 2.63 -7.65 -10.38
CA SER A 57 3.30 -8.35 -11.49
C SER A 57 3.82 -7.37 -12.55
N GLU A 58 3.08 -6.29 -12.83
CA GLU A 58 3.55 -5.20 -13.69
C GLU A 58 4.68 -4.39 -13.03
N PHE A 59 4.56 -4.09 -11.73
CA PHE A 59 5.64 -3.49 -10.93
C PHE A 59 6.93 -4.31 -11.04
N LYS A 60 6.86 -5.63 -10.79
CA LYS A 60 8.00 -6.54 -10.92
C LYS A 60 8.67 -6.43 -12.29
N LYS A 61 7.88 -6.54 -13.36
CA LYS A 61 8.38 -6.44 -14.75
C LYS A 61 9.11 -5.12 -14.99
N GLY A 62 8.51 -4.00 -14.57
CA GLY A 62 9.07 -2.66 -14.74
C GLY A 62 10.37 -2.46 -13.97
N VAL A 63 10.40 -2.86 -12.70
CA VAL A 63 11.58 -2.74 -11.84
C VAL A 63 12.73 -3.61 -12.36
N GLU A 64 12.49 -4.90 -12.64
CA GLU A 64 13.53 -5.82 -13.12
C GLU A 64 14.09 -5.38 -14.47
N ALA A 65 13.26 -4.90 -15.39
CA ALA A 65 13.70 -4.40 -16.70
C ALA A 65 14.55 -3.12 -16.55
N ARG A 66 14.09 -2.13 -15.79
CA ARG A 66 14.77 -0.83 -15.66
C ARG A 66 16.05 -0.87 -14.83
N THR A 67 16.17 -1.85 -13.93
CA THR A 67 17.39 -2.09 -13.14
C THR A 67 18.32 -3.13 -13.76
N ASN A 68 18.05 -3.58 -15.00
CA ASN A 68 18.79 -4.67 -15.64
C ASN A 68 18.94 -5.91 -14.73
N GLY A 69 17.89 -6.25 -14.00
CA GLY A 69 17.85 -7.38 -13.06
C GLY A 69 18.64 -7.17 -11.76
N LYS A 70 19.17 -5.96 -11.50
CA LYS A 70 19.88 -5.66 -10.25
C LYS A 70 18.95 -5.58 -9.04
N VAL A 71 17.68 -5.21 -9.24
CA VAL A 71 16.63 -5.36 -8.23
C VAL A 71 15.70 -6.46 -8.68
N LYS A 72 15.66 -7.57 -7.94
CA LYS A 72 14.74 -8.70 -8.14
C LYS A 72 13.52 -8.53 -7.26
N VAL A 73 12.34 -8.76 -7.82
CA VAL A 73 11.08 -8.68 -7.09
C VAL A 73 10.45 -10.07 -7.00
N GLU A 74 10.12 -10.48 -5.79
CA GLU A 74 9.46 -11.75 -5.50
C GLU A 74 8.07 -11.47 -4.93
N LEU A 75 7.02 -12.11 -5.48
CA LEU A 75 5.64 -11.92 -5.05
C LEU A 75 5.20 -13.07 -4.16
N TYR A 76 4.64 -12.74 -2.99
CA TYR A 76 4.17 -13.70 -2.00
C TYR A 76 2.69 -13.46 -1.68
N PRO A 77 1.76 -14.03 -2.49
CA PRO A 77 0.31 -13.94 -2.27
C PRO A 77 -0.16 -14.85 -1.13
N ASN A 78 -1.47 -14.80 -0.84
CA ASN A 78 -2.18 -15.71 0.09
C ASN A 78 -1.64 -15.69 1.54
N GLY A 79 -0.93 -14.64 1.95
CA GLY A 79 -0.40 -14.54 3.30
C GLY A 79 0.68 -15.55 3.67
N VAL A 80 1.37 -16.14 2.70
CA VAL A 80 2.36 -17.22 2.93
C VAL A 80 3.57 -16.78 3.77
N LEU A 81 3.86 -15.48 3.87
CA LEU A 81 4.92 -14.97 4.74
C LEU A 81 4.43 -14.63 6.16
N GLY A 82 3.13 -14.58 6.40
CA GLY A 82 2.53 -14.21 7.69
C GLY A 82 1.37 -13.24 7.56
N ASN A 83 1.08 -12.47 8.62
CA ASN A 83 0.08 -11.40 8.59
C ASN A 83 0.73 -10.04 8.27
N ASP A 84 -0.11 -9.07 7.84
CA ASP A 84 0.36 -7.75 7.41
C ASP A 84 1.09 -6.99 8.53
N GLU A 85 0.60 -7.09 9.76
CA GLU A 85 1.12 -6.36 10.92
C GLU A 85 2.54 -6.81 11.29
N ASP A 86 2.79 -8.12 11.29
CA ASP A 86 4.12 -8.69 11.57
C ASP A 86 5.11 -8.36 10.46
N LEU A 87 4.66 -8.39 9.20
CA LEU A 87 5.52 -8.08 8.05
C LEU A 87 5.87 -6.58 8.00
N LEU A 88 4.97 -5.69 8.39
CA LEU A 88 5.27 -4.26 8.56
C LEU A 88 6.34 -4.06 9.63
N GLN A 89 6.26 -4.76 10.77
CA GLN A 89 7.30 -4.69 11.80
C GLN A 89 8.65 -5.22 11.31
N GLN A 90 8.67 -6.33 10.56
CA GLN A 90 9.91 -6.83 9.96
C GLN A 90 10.51 -5.84 8.97
N ALA A 91 9.69 -5.15 8.17
CA ALA A 91 10.13 -4.09 7.28
C ALA A 91 10.77 -2.92 8.06
N MET A 92 10.14 -2.47 9.17
CA MET A 92 10.70 -1.42 10.05
C MET A 92 12.08 -1.80 10.59
N LEU A 93 12.32 -3.07 10.88
CA LEU A 93 13.62 -3.57 11.35
C LEU A 93 14.69 -3.63 10.24
N GLY A 94 14.32 -3.38 9.00
CA GLY A 94 15.21 -3.36 7.83
C GLY A 94 15.20 -4.63 7.00
N GLY A 95 14.15 -5.45 7.14
CA GLY A 95 13.91 -6.58 6.25
C GLY A 95 13.68 -6.11 4.81
N ASN A 96 14.07 -6.95 3.85
CA ASN A 96 13.86 -6.72 2.41
C ASN A 96 12.42 -7.05 1.98
N ILE A 97 11.46 -6.56 2.76
CA ILE A 97 10.04 -6.85 2.64
C ILE A 97 9.29 -5.58 2.26
N ALA A 98 8.44 -5.68 1.26
CA ALA A 98 7.37 -4.74 0.99
C ALA A 98 6.03 -5.36 1.40
N VAL A 99 5.13 -4.55 1.91
CA VAL A 99 3.79 -4.97 2.32
C VAL A 99 2.74 -4.20 1.52
N ASN A 100 1.78 -4.92 0.94
CA ASN A 100 0.55 -4.32 0.45
C ASN A 100 -0.31 -3.92 1.65
N SER A 101 -0.28 -2.64 2.01
CA SER A 101 -0.88 -2.12 3.24
C SER A 101 -1.94 -1.05 2.96
N ASP A 102 -2.55 -0.54 4.03
CA ASP A 102 -3.59 0.50 3.98
C ASP A 102 -3.38 1.60 5.04
N ALA A 103 -4.09 2.70 4.87
CA ALA A 103 -4.00 3.86 5.75
C ALA A 103 -4.36 3.55 7.20
N GLY A 104 -5.27 2.63 7.44
CA GLY A 104 -5.70 2.26 8.80
C GLY A 104 -4.58 1.59 9.59
N ARG A 105 -3.83 0.69 8.95
CA ARG A 105 -2.66 0.04 9.54
C ARG A 105 -1.54 1.04 9.79
N LEU A 106 -1.23 1.90 8.81
CA LEU A 106 -0.21 2.92 8.95
C LEU A 106 -0.59 3.98 9.99
N GLY A 107 -1.87 4.26 10.14
CA GLY A 107 -2.43 5.18 11.14
C GLY A 107 -2.21 4.75 12.60
N VAL A 108 -1.81 3.50 12.86
CA VAL A 108 -1.36 3.07 14.19
C VAL A 108 -0.08 3.80 14.62
N TRP A 109 0.77 4.15 13.67
CA TRP A 109 2.04 4.83 13.93
C TRP A 109 2.04 6.32 13.64
N VAL A 110 1.27 6.74 12.62
CA VAL A 110 1.05 8.14 12.24
C VAL A 110 -0.46 8.33 12.10
N PRO A 111 -1.15 8.74 13.20
CA PRO A 111 -2.61 8.78 13.27
C PRO A 111 -3.27 9.57 12.14
N GLU A 112 -2.59 10.59 11.61
CA GLU A 112 -3.06 11.43 10.52
C GLU A 112 -3.28 10.61 9.23
N ILE A 113 -2.45 9.61 8.95
CA ILE A 113 -2.64 8.73 7.79
C ILE A 113 -3.96 7.97 7.90
N GLY A 114 -4.35 7.59 9.11
CA GLY A 114 -5.56 6.82 9.36
C GLY A 114 -6.84 7.47 8.84
N ILE A 115 -6.88 8.82 8.73
CA ILE A 115 -8.06 9.52 8.21
C ILE A 115 -8.39 9.12 6.76
N LEU A 116 -7.39 8.75 5.96
CA LEU A 116 -7.61 8.32 4.57
C LEU A 116 -8.53 7.08 4.46
N LEU A 117 -8.74 6.40 5.58
CA LEU A 117 -9.64 5.26 5.69
C LEU A 117 -10.91 5.58 6.49
N ALA A 118 -11.12 6.84 6.87
CA ALA A 118 -12.33 7.24 7.57
C ALA A 118 -13.57 7.03 6.68
N PRO A 119 -14.70 6.58 7.27
CA PRO A 119 -15.88 6.24 6.48
C PRO A 119 -16.43 7.47 5.75
N TYR A 120 -16.77 7.28 4.47
CA TYR A 120 -17.33 8.31 3.59
C TYR A 120 -16.51 9.61 3.54
N LEU A 121 -15.18 9.49 3.62
CA LEU A 121 -14.27 10.65 3.56
C LEU A 121 -14.34 11.37 2.21
N THR A 122 -14.47 10.61 1.13
CA THR A 122 -14.59 11.12 -0.25
C THR A 122 -15.82 10.53 -0.92
N ASP A 123 -16.38 11.27 -1.87
CA ASP A 123 -17.58 10.83 -2.61
C ASP A 123 -17.20 10.09 -3.90
N THR A 124 -16.01 10.35 -4.44
CA THR A 124 -15.56 9.77 -5.73
C THR A 124 -14.13 9.24 -5.65
N VAL A 125 -13.80 8.34 -6.58
CA VAL A 125 -12.44 7.83 -6.80
C VAL A 125 -11.46 8.96 -7.13
N ASP A 126 -11.91 9.93 -7.96
CA ASP A 126 -11.07 11.07 -8.36
C ASP A 126 -10.71 11.97 -7.19
N GLU A 127 -11.65 12.22 -6.26
CA GLU A 127 -11.37 12.97 -5.03
C GLU A 127 -10.28 12.30 -4.19
N MET A 128 -10.41 10.99 -3.98
CA MET A 128 -9.40 10.24 -3.23
C MET A 128 -8.06 10.22 -3.97
N GLN A 129 -8.08 10.04 -5.30
CA GLN A 129 -6.85 10.07 -6.09
C GLN A 129 -6.15 11.45 -6.01
N LYS A 130 -6.91 12.55 -6.01
CA LYS A 130 -6.39 13.90 -5.75
C LYS A 130 -5.78 14.00 -4.35
N LEU A 131 -6.47 13.46 -3.35
CA LEU A 131 -6.03 13.51 -1.95
C LEU A 131 -4.72 12.73 -1.73
N VAL A 132 -4.63 11.49 -2.19
CA VAL A 132 -3.43 10.65 -1.97
C VAL A 132 -2.19 11.18 -2.70
N LYS A 133 -2.37 11.99 -3.76
CA LYS A 133 -1.28 12.67 -4.48
C LYS A 133 -0.93 14.04 -3.89
N SER A 134 -1.63 14.51 -2.86
CA SER A 134 -1.45 15.84 -2.27
C SER A 134 -0.17 15.95 -1.42
N ASP A 135 0.32 17.19 -1.25
CA ASP A 135 1.44 17.46 -0.35
C ASP A 135 1.12 17.12 1.11
N LEU A 136 -0.17 17.14 1.50
CA LEU A 136 -0.62 16.74 2.82
C LEU A 136 -0.29 15.26 3.09
N VAL A 137 -0.71 14.36 2.21
CA VAL A 137 -0.43 12.92 2.33
C VAL A 137 1.05 12.61 2.16
N LYS A 138 1.73 13.34 1.29
CA LYS A 138 3.19 13.23 1.12
C LYS A 138 3.93 13.59 2.42
N LYS A 139 3.49 14.65 3.13
CA LYS A 139 4.03 15.00 4.45
C LYS A 139 3.85 13.86 5.44
N TRP A 140 2.64 13.32 5.59
CA TRP A 140 2.39 12.20 6.51
C TRP A 140 3.19 10.95 6.16
N SER A 141 3.39 10.66 4.87
CA SER A 141 4.24 9.55 4.41
C SER A 141 5.72 9.80 4.76
N THR A 142 6.18 11.05 4.71
CA THR A 142 7.53 11.43 5.15
C THR A 142 7.67 11.28 6.67
N ASP A 143 6.68 11.71 7.44
CA ASP A 143 6.66 11.54 8.91
C ASP A 143 6.73 10.05 9.28
N LEU A 144 6.01 9.18 8.56
CA LEU A 144 6.06 7.72 8.74
C LEU A 144 7.47 7.18 8.48
N SER A 145 8.11 7.59 7.39
CA SER A 145 9.47 7.16 7.06
C SER A 145 10.49 7.58 8.11
N GLN A 146 10.44 8.84 8.52
CA GLN A 146 11.40 9.41 9.48
C GLN A 146 11.22 8.89 10.90
N GLN A 147 9.98 8.73 11.35
CA GLN A 147 9.68 8.37 12.73
C GLN A 147 9.59 6.86 12.96
N LYS A 148 9.21 6.09 11.95
CA LYS A 148 8.88 4.66 12.07
C LYS A 148 9.64 3.76 11.12
N GLY A 149 10.44 4.32 10.22
CA GLY A 149 11.26 3.52 9.31
C GLY A 149 10.45 2.76 8.24
N LEU A 150 9.28 3.27 7.85
CA LEU A 150 8.45 2.73 6.78
C LEU A 150 8.30 3.77 5.66
N THR A 151 8.78 3.44 4.48
CA THR A 151 8.68 4.28 3.28
C THR A 151 7.53 3.82 2.40
N VAL A 152 6.59 4.71 2.12
CA VAL A 152 5.51 4.50 1.16
C VAL A 152 6.06 4.77 -0.25
N LEU A 153 6.09 3.75 -1.11
CA LEU A 153 6.51 3.90 -2.52
C LEU A 153 5.43 4.61 -3.34
N SER A 154 4.17 4.20 -3.17
CA SER A 154 3.02 4.92 -3.73
C SER A 154 1.74 4.57 -2.96
N PHE A 155 0.74 5.47 -3.00
CA PHE A 155 -0.52 5.33 -2.28
C PHE A 155 -1.71 5.43 -3.26
N ASN A 156 -1.68 4.67 -4.35
CA ASN A 156 -2.64 4.83 -5.45
C ASN A 156 -3.24 3.51 -5.97
N TYR A 157 -3.23 2.47 -5.15
CA TYR A 157 -3.86 1.19 -5.48
C TYR A 157 -5.32 1.17 -4.99
N TYR A 158 -6.26 1.69 -5.79
CA TYR A 158 -7.68 1.53 -5.49
C TYR A 158 -8.09 0.06 -5.63
N THR A 159 -8.71 -0.49 -4.59
CA THR A 159 -9.09 -1.90 -4.55
C THR A 159 -10.60 -2.12 -4.55
N GLY A 160 -11.36 -1.05 -4.46
CA GLY A 160 -12.84 -1.06 -4.46
C GLY A 160 -13.46 -0.49 -3.20
N SER A 161 -14.77 -0.32 -3.22
CA SER A 161 -15.55 0.09 -2.05
C SER A 161 -15.84 -1.10 -1.15
N ARG A 162 -15.75 -0.88 0.16
CA ARG A 162 -16.06 -1.93 1.14
C ARG A 162 -17.54 -2.01 1.41
N ASN A 163 -18.02 -3.25 1.41
CA ASN A 163 -19.41 -3.63 1.58
C ASN A 163 -19.51 -4.68 2.70
N PHE A 164 -20.68 -4.84 3.32
CA PHE A 164 -20.89 -5.92 4.27
C PHE A 164 -21.21 -7.23 3.56
N ILE A 165 -20.55 -8.31 4.00
CA ILE A 165 -20.82 -9.70 3.61
C ILE A 165 -21.33 -10.42 4.85
N THR A 166 -22.59 -10.88 4.85
CA THR A 166 -23.26 -11.41 6.02
C THR A 166 -24.07 -12.68 5.73
N LYS A 167 -24.38 -13.45 6.78
CA LYS A 167 -25.25 -14.63 6.68
C LYS A 167 -26.74 -14.29 6.58
N LYS A 168 -27.12 -13.05 6.94
CA LYS A 168 -28.50 -12.55 6.88
C LYS A 168 -28.51 -11.22 6.11
N PRO A 169 -29.61 -10.86 5.44
CA PRO A 169 -29.70 -9.61 4.71
C PRO A 169 -29.63 -8.41 5.67
N ILE A 170 -28.92 -7.37 5.27
CA ILE A 170 -28.84 -6.08 5.94
C ILE A 170 -29.55 -5.04 5.06
N SER A 171 -30.35 -4.18 5.67
CA SER A 171 -31.07 -3.09 5.01
C SER A 171 -30.84 -1.74 5.68
N SER A 172 -30.49 -1.76 6.96
CA SER A 172 -30.22 -0.57 7.77
C SER A 172 -29.11 -0.85 8.77
N PRO A 173 -28.52 0.17 9.41
CA PRO A 173 -27.55 -0.02 10.49
C PRO A 173 -28.09 -0.83 11.68
N GLU A 174 -29.40 -0.77 11.93
CA GLU A 174 -30.05 -1.49 13.03
C GLU A 174 -29.95 -3.00 12.87
N ASP A 175 -29.93 -3.50 11.61
CA ASP A 175 -29.76 -4.93 11.32
C ASP A 175 -28.36 -5.45 11.68
N LEU A 176 -27.38 -4.55 11.85
CA LEU A 176 -26.02 -4.88 12.28
C LEU A 176 -25.85 -4.90 13.82
N ASN A 177 -26.85 -4.43 14.58
CA ASN A 177 -26.74 -4.36 16.04
C ASN A 177 -26.42 -5.72 16.65
N GLY A 178 -25.29 -5.77 17.37
CA GLY A 178 -24.80 -6.96 18.06
C GLY A 178 -24.16 -8.01 17.17
N LEU A 179 -24.18 -7.87 15.84
CA LEU A 179 -23.47 -8.79 14.96
C LEU A 179 -21.96 -8.65 15.14
N LYS A 180 -21.27 -9.77 15.15
CA LYS A 180 -19.81 -9.87 15.15
C LYS A 180 -19.32 -9.71 13.73
N ILE A 181 -18.74 -8.56 13.41
CA ILE A 181 -18.23 -8.26 12.08
C ILE A 181 -16.71 -8.26 12.09
N ARG A 182 -16.13 -9.12 11.27
CA ARG A 182 -14.68 -9.13 11.08
C ARG A 182 -14.21 -7.85 10.42
N THR A 183 -13.18 -7.25 10.99
CA THR A 183 -12.48 -6.10 10.43
C THR A 183 -11.00 -6.16 10.83
N PRO A 184 -10.07 -5.42 10.16
CA PRO A 184 -8.70 -5.28 10.65
C PRO A 184 -8.61 -4.66 12.04
N GLY A 185 -7.47 -4.89 12.72
CA GLY A 185 -7.30 -4.54 14.13
C GLY A 185 -7.06 -3.05 14.42
N SER A 186 -6.83 -2.20 13.42
CA SER A 186 -6.50 -0.80 13.65
C SER A 186 -7.70 0.07 14.04
N PRO A 187 -7.49 1.21 14.74
CA PRO A 187 -8.55 1.99 15.37
C PRO A 187 -9.66 2.44 14.42
N VAL A 188 -9.32 2.95 13.22
CA VAL A 188 -10.31 3.47 12.27
C VAL A 188 -11.24 2.38 11.76
N TRP A 189 -10.71 1.17 11.51
CA TRP A 189 -11.50 0.02 11.13
C TRP A 189 -12.49 -0.38 12.21
N GLN A 190 -11.99 -0.56 13.44
CA GLN A 190 -12.83 -0.98 14.56
C GLN A 190 -13.88 0.06 14.93
N GLU A 191 -13.50 1.36 14.96
CA GLU A 191 -14.44 2.40 15.33
C GLU A 191 -15.52 2.61 14.27
N THR A 192 -15.21 2.39 12.98
CA THR A 192 -16.21 2.39 11.91
C THR A 192 -17.28 1.33 12.17
N ILE A 193 -16.88 0.10 12.46
CA ILE A 193 -17.82 -1.00 12.75
C ILE A 193 -18.64 -0.75 14.01
N LYS A 194 -18.00 -0.25 15.09
CA LYS A 194 -18.70 0.11 16.34
C LYS A 194 -19.73 1.22 16.11
N SER A 195 -19.38 2.24 15.34
CA SER A 195 -20.27 3.38 15.11
C SER A 195 -21.53 3.01 14.35
N ILE A 196 -21.49 1.98 13.52
CA ILE A 196 -22.65 1.44 12.80
C ILE A 196 -23.56 0.60 13.71
N GLY A 197 -23.04 0.12 14.87
CA GLY A 197 -23.78 -0.68 15.84
C GLY A 197 -23.34 -2.14 15.94
N ALA A 198 -22.39 -2.58 15.12
CA ALA A 198 -21.84 -3.92 15.16
C ALA A 198 -20.70 -4.06 16.18
N SER A 199 -20.36 -5.31 16.50
CA SER A 199 -19.21 -5.67 17.34
C SER A 199 -18.02 -6.03 16.44
N PRO A 200 -16.93 -5.23 16.39
CA PRO A 200 -15.78 -5.55 15.57
C PRO A 200 -15.02 -6.74 16.15
N VAL A 201 -14.60 -7.64 15.28
CA VAL A 201 -13.72 -8.78 15.61
C VAL A 201 -12.46 -8.64 14.77
N ALA A 202 -11.34 -8.32 15.42
CA ALA A 202 -10.05 -8.16 14.77
C ALA A 202 -9.45 -9.54 14.49
N LEU A 203 -9.42 -9.92 13.22
CA LEU A 203 -8.81 -11.17 12.75
C LEU A 203 -7.96 -10.91 11.49
N PRO A 204 -6.85 -11.65 11.28
CA PRO A 204 -6.16 -11.69 10.01
C PRO A 204 -7.11 -12.01 8.85
N TRP A 205 -6.79 -11.50 7.66
CA TRP A 205 -7.64 -11.72 6.48
C TRP A 205 -7.81 -13.22 6.16
N THR A 206 -6.74 -13.98 6.28
CA THR A 206 -6.71 -15.43 6.00
C THR A 206 -7.62 -16.26 6.92
N GLU A 207 -8.00 -15.72 8.07
CA GLU A 207 -8.90 -16.36 9.02
C GLU A 207 -10.38 -16.00 8.78
N THR A 208 -10.67 -15.06 7.88
CA THR A 208 -12.05 -14.54 7.69
C THR A 208 -13.01 -15.61 7.19
N TYR A 209 -12.62 -16.39 6.16
CA TYR A 209 -13.48 -17.45 5.61
C TYR A 209 -13.80 -18.53 6.68
N PRO A 210 -12.82 -19.18 7.32
CA PRO A 210 -13.12 -20.21 8.32
C PRO A 210 -13.87 -19.65 9.52
N ALA A 211 -13.61 -18.42 9.98
CA ALA A 211 -14.33 -17.81 11.09
C ALA A 211 -15.80 -17.55 10.73
N LEU A 212 -16.09 -17.12 9.51
CA LEU A 212 -17.45 -16.93 9.03
C LEU A 212 -18.15 -18.27 8.83
N GLU A 213 -17.51 -19.25 8.24
CA GLU A 213 -18.04 -20.61 8.05
C GLU A 213 -18.46 -21.24 9.40
N GLN A 214 -17.55 -21.22 10.39
CA GLN A 214 -17.75 -21.80 11.72
C GLN A 214 -18.69 -20.99 12.62
N GLY A 215 -19.10 -19.78 12.23
CA GLY A 215 -19.99 -18.91 13.03
C GLY A 215 -19.29 -18.20 14.19
N VAL A 216 -17.96 -18.12 14.19
CA VAL A 216 -17.19 -17.28 15.12
C VAL A 216 -17.51 -15.81 14.89
N ILE A 217 -17.76 -15.43 13.63
CA ILE A 217 -18.26 -14.13 13.19
C ILE A 217 -19.56 -14.30 12.41
N ASP A 218 -20.40 -13.24 12.41
CA ASP A 218 -21.67 -13.19 11.71
C ASP A 218 -21.54 -12.60 10.30
N GLY A 219 -20.45 -11.89 10.05
CA GLY A 219 -20.13 -11.25 8.78
C GLY A 219 -18.72 -10.66 8.76
N ALA A 220 -18.39 -10.10 7.61
CA ALA A 220 -17.18 -9.35 7.38
C ALA A 220 -17.49 -8.12 6.51
N GLU A 221 -16.51 -7.21 6.37
CA GLU A 221 -16.59 -6.17 5.36
C GLU A 221 -15.41 -6.33 4.39
N ALA A 222 -15.67 -6.22 3.11
CA ALA A 222 -14.67 -6.35 2.06
C ALA A 222 -15.13 -5.69 0.76
N GLN A 223 -14.17 -5.42 -0.12
CA GLN A 223 -14.41 -5.04 -1.51
C GLN A 223 -14.66 -6.29 -2.38
N ASP A 224 -15.30 -6.10 -3.52
CA ASP A 224 -15.74 -7.21 -4.37
C ASP A 224 -14.58 -8.12 -4.85
N PRO A 225 -13.37 -7.61 -5.26
CA PRO A 225 -12.25 -8.48 -5.60
C PRO A 225 -11.83 -9.42 -4.47
N ALA A 226 -11.70 -8.91 -3.26
CA ALA A 226 -11.33 -9.72 -2.11
C ALA A 226 -12.46 -10.68 -1.69
N THR A 227 -13.73 -10.25 -1.78
CA THR A 227 -14.91 -11.10 -1.54
C THR A 227 -14.93 -12.29 -2.49
N TYR A 228 -14.66 -12.05 -3.77
CA TYR A 228 -14.58 -13.12 -4.77
C TYR A 228 -13.36 -14.00 -4.57
N GLY A 229 -12.20 -13.39 -4.40
CA GLY A 229 -10.92 -14.11 -4.28
C GLY A 229 -10.84 -15.01 -3.03
N ALA A 230 -11.41 -14.57 -1.90
CA ALA A 230 -11.50 -15.39 -0.68
C ALA A 230 -12.78 -16.24 -0.60
N ARG A 231 -13.62 -16.24 -1.65
CA ARG A 231 -14.86 -17.00 -1.76
C ARG A 231 -15.85 -16.72 -0.60
N LEU A 232 -15.83 -15.52 -0.03
CA LEU A 232 -16.68 -15.19 1.12
C LEU A 232 -18.17 -15.28 0.78
N TYR A 233 -18.54 -15.15 -0.48
CA TYR A 233 -19.92 -15.31 -0.99
C TYR A 233 -20.49 -16.73 -0.79
N GLU A 234 -19.68 -17.74 -0.51
CA GLU A 234 -20.14 -19.10 -0.22
C GLU A 234 -20.70 -19.23 1.19
N VAL A 235 -20.10 -18.53 2.14
CA VAL A 235 -20.38 -18.59 3.58
C VAL A 235 -21.13 -17.38 4.13
N GLY A 236 -21.04 -16.22 3.41
CA GLY A 236 -21.77 -14.99 3.66
C GLY A 236 -22.54 -14.58 2.41
N LYS A 237 -23.77 -15.08 2.25
CA LYS A 237 -24.52 -14.98 0.97
C LYS A 237 -25.12 -13.62 0.66
N TYR A 238 -25.15 -12.70 1.62
CA TYR A 238 -25.73 -11.37 1.43
C TYR A 238 -24.64 -10.31 1.43
N ILE A 239 -24.51 -9.63 0.29
CA ILE A 239 -23.57 -8.53 0.09
C ILE A 239 -24.39 -7.24 0.05
N THR A 240 -24.23 -6.42 1.09
CA THR A 240 -24.92 -5.13 1.18
C THR A 240 -23.97 -4.01 0.77
N LYS A 241 -24.32 -3.31 -0.31
CA LYS A 241 -23.50 -2.25 -0.91
C LYS A 241 -23.59 -0.96 -0.10
N THR A 242 -22.87 -0.93 1.02
CA THR A 242 -22.78 0.26 1.87
C THR A 242 -21.72 1.24 1.39
N GLY A 243 -20.69 0.79 0.71
CA GLY A 243 -19.61 1.63 0.20
C GLY A 243 -18.96 2.50 1.28
N HIS A 244 -19.01 2.04 2.54
CA HIS A 244 -18.66 2.86 3.72
C HIS A 244 -17.20 3.27 3.77
N ILE A 245 -16.31 2.56 3.08
CA ILE A 245 -14.90 2.91 2.90
C ILE A 245 -14.53 2.66 1.44
N GLN A 246 -13.92 3.65 0.80
CA GLN A 246 -13.19 3.44 -0.46
C GLN A 246 -11.78 2.99 -0.11
N LEU A 247 -11.45 1.72 -0.37
CA LEU A 247 -10.17 1.16 0.04
C LEU A 247 -9.07 1.49 -0.97
N TRP A 248 -8.10 2.24 -0.49
CA TRP A 248 -6.86 2.53 -1.20
C TRP A 248 -5.70 1.90 -0.45
N ASN A 249 -4.98 1.06 -1.16
CA ASN A 249 -3.77 0.44 -0.64
C ASN A 249 -2.52 1.21 -1.10
N CYS A 250 -1.45 0.95 -0.40
CA CYS A 250 -0.11 1.47 -0.68
C CYS A 250 0.89 0.32 -0.67
N LEU A 251 1.98 0.48 -1.41
CA LEU A 251 3.14 -0.38 -1.31
C LEU A 251 4.14 0.25 -0.34
N VAL A 252 4.40 -0.44 0.78
CA VAL A 252 5.25 0.06 1.88
C VAL A 252 6.47 -0.83 2.01
N VAL A 253 7.65 -0.22 2.11
CA VAL A 253 8.94 -0.91 2.34
C VAL A 253 9.62 -0.40 3.59
N GLY A 254 10.53 -1.19 4.17
CA GLY A 254 11.41 -0.72 5.23
C GLY A 254 12.35 0.39 4.73
N THR A 255 12.34 1.56 5.38
CA THR A 255 13.19 2.70 5.00
C THR A 255 14.66 2.30 4.98
N LYS A 256 15.12 1.56 6.01
CA LYS A 256 16.50 1.11 6.11
C LYS A 256 16.95 0.23 4.93
N TRP A 257 16.08 -0.66 4.44
CA TRP A 257 16.39 -1.45 3.24
C TRP A 257 16.35 -0.58 1.99
N PHE A 258 15.35 0.28 1.86
CA PHE A 258 15.17 1.15 0.70
C PHE A 258 16.35 2.11 0.49
N GLU A 259 16.90 2.67 1.58
CA GLU A 259 18.03 3.60 1.54
C GLU A 259 19.38 2.93 1.18
N GLN A 260 19.48 1.60 1.27
CA GLN A 260 20.66 0.86 0.79
C GLN A 260 20.75 0.82 -0.75
N LEU A 261 19.62 1.04 -1.43
CA LEU A 261 19.58 1.06 -2.88
C LEU A 261 20.22 2.34 -3.43
N PRO A 262 20.91 2.27 -4.59
CA PRO A 262 21.29 3.46 -5.35
C PRO A 262 20.08 4.37 -5.59
N LYS A 263 20.27 5.69 -5.58
CA LYS A 263 19.19 6.66 -5.76
C LYS A 263 18.39 6.44 -7.05
N GLU A 264 19.07 6.00 -8.11
CA GLU A 264 18.42 5.63 -9.37
C GLU A 264 17.42 4.49 -9.18
N TYR A 265 17.77 3.43 -8.41
CA TYR A 265 16.86 2.32 -8.14
C TYR A 265 15.73 2.71 -7.20
N GLN A 266 16.00 3.56 -6.21
CA GLN A 266 14.95 4.12 -5.36
C GLN A 266 13.87 4.83 -6.20
N GLN A 267 14.30 5.67 -7.14
CA GLN A 267 13.40 6.39 -8.04
C GLN A 267 12.62 5.44 -8.96
N ILE A 268 13.27 4.40 -9.49
CA ILE A 268 12.62 3.38 -10.31
C ILE A 268 11.51 2.67 -9.52
N LEU A 269 11.76 2.28 -8.26
CA LEU A 269 10.75 1.64 -7.44
C LEU A 269 9.52 2.53 -7.22
N ILE A 270 9.72 3.81 -6.94
CA ILE A 270 8.63 4.78 -6.75
C ILE A 270 7.80 4.93 -8.02
N GLU A 271 8.47 5.12 -9.17
CA GLU A 271 7.81 5.32 -10.46
C GLU A 271 7.03 4.08 -10.90
N GLU A 272 7.64 2.90 -10.81
CA GLU A 272 6.99 1.66 -11.19
C GLU A 272 5.85 1.29 -10.21
N SER A 273 5.98 1.60 -8.90
CA SER A 273 4.89 1.44 -7.96
C SER A 273 3.69 2.35 -8.31
N THR A 274 3.97 3.60 -8.69
CA THR A 274 2.91 4.53 -9.11
C THR A 274 2.20 4.03 -10.38
N LYS A 275 2.93 3.58 -11.39
CA LYS A 275 2.35 3.01 -12.63
C LYS A 275 1.51 1.77 -12.34
N ALA A 276 2.01 0.89 -11.50
CA ALA A 276 1.30 -0.34 -11.11
C ALA A 276 0.01 -0.03 -10.33
N GLY A 277 0.02 0.97 -9.46
CA GLY A 277 -1.15 1.43 -8.75
C GLY A 277 -2.21 2.03 -9.69
N ASP A 278 -1.80 2.87 -10.64
CA ASP A 278 -2.72 3.42 -11.66
C ASP A 278 -3.30 2.30 -12.55
N TRP A 279 -2.50 1.32 -12.94
CA TRP A 279 -2.93 0.13 -13.67
C TRP A 279 -3.96 -0.68 -12.86
N THR A 280 -3.68 -0.93 -11.58
CA THR A 280 -4.57 -1.66 -10.66
C THR A 280 -5.90 -0.94 -10.52
N THR A 281 -5.89 0.37 -10.29
CA THR A 281 -7.09 1.21 -10.18
C THR A 281 -7.98 1.10 -11.42
N ASN A 282 -7.39 1.23 -12.61
CA ASN A 282 -8.12 1.09 -13.87
C ASN A 282 -8.71 -0.32 -14.04
N LYS A 283 -7.94 -1.36 -13.64
CA LYS A 283 -8.39 -2.75 -13.73
C LYS A 283 -9.56 -3.03 -12.79
N VAL A 284 -9.52 -2.53 -11.55
CA VAL A 284 -10.63 -2.65 -10.59
C VAL A 284 -11.89 -1.99 -11.12
N LEU A 285 -11.79 -0.74 -11.60
CA LEU A 285 -12.93 0.01 -12.13
C LEU A 285 -13.54 -0.67 -13.35
N SER A 286 -12.71 -1.17 -14.27
CA SER A 286 -13.20 -1.81 -15.50
C SER A 286 -13.83 -3.18 -15.28
N ASN A 287 -13.44 -3.88 -14.20
CA ASN A 287 -13.90 -5.25 -13.95
C ASN A 287 -15.04 -5.34 -12.93
N GLN A 288 -15.48 -4.24 -12.33
CA GLN A 288 -16.44 -4.25 -11.22
C GLN A 288 -17.72 -5.02 -11.56
N LYS A 289 -18.36 -4.67 -12.69
CA LYS A 289 -19.61 -5.33 -13.09
C LYS A 289 -19.45 -6.82 -13.37
N GLU A 290 -18.40 -7.21 -14.10
CA GLU A 290 -18.13 -8.62 -14.39
C GLU A 290 -17.96 -9.43 -13.09
N LEU A 291 -17.33 -8.84 -12.09
CA LEU A 291 -17.09 -9.48 -10.81
C LEU A 291 -18.38 -9.63 -9.99
N GLU A 292 -19.23 -8.60 -9.96
CA GLU A 292 -20.55 -8.66 -9.34
C GLU A 292 -21.44 -9.72 -9.99
N ASP A 293 -21.40 -9.83 -11.33
CA ASP A 293 -22.13 -10.86 -12.09
C ASP A 293 -21.62 -12.27 -11.71
N LYS A 294 -20.31 -12.48 -11.57
CA LYS A 294 -19.72 -13.75 -11.13
C LYS A 294 -20.14 -14.13 -9.70
N ILE A 295 -20.10 -13.17 -8.77
CA ILE A 295 -20.50 -13.35 -7.37
C ILE A 295 -21.98 -13.73 -7.30
N THR A 296 -22.83 -13.05 -8.07
CA THR A 296 -24.28 -13.34 -8.15
C THR A 296 -24.54 -14.69 -8.78
N ALA A 297 -23.87 -15.03 -9.88
CA ALA A 297 -23.97 -16.34 -10.52
C ALA A 297 -23.55 -17.50 -9.60
N ALA A 298 -22.65 -17.23 -8.64
CA ALA A 298 -22.26 -18.18 -7.61
C ALA A 298 -23.27 -18.30 -6.44
N GLY A 299 -24.42 -17.61 -6.52
CA GLY A 299 -25.52 -17.73 -5.58
C GLY A 299 -25.56 -16.72 -4.45
N ALA A 300 -24.71 -15.68 -4.48
CA ALA A 300 -24.83 -14.56 -3.56
C ALA A 300 -25.90 -13.56 -3.99
N VAL A 301 -26.45 -12.83 -3.02
CA VAL A 301 -27.41 -11.76 -3.21
C VAL A 301 -26.74 -10.45 -2.96
N ILE A 302 -26.52 -9.66 -4.02
CA ILE A 302 -26.01 -8.29 -3.92
C ILE A 302 -27.21 -7.34 -3.77
N LYS A 303 -27.17 -6.46 -2.79
CA LYS A 303 -28.26 -5.52 -2.50
C LYS A 303 -27.73 -4.09 -2.39
N GLU A 304 -28.27 -3.21 -3.21
CA GLU A 304 -28.14 -1.77 -3.07
C GLU A 304 -29.11 -1.28 -1.98
N ILE A 305 -28.67 -0.31 -1.18
CA ILE A 305 -29.45 0.26 -0.07
C ILE A 305 -29.28 1.78 -0.02
N ASP A 306 -30.16 2.45 0.75
CA ASP A 306 -29.92 3.83 1.16
C ASP A 306 -28.77 3.89 2.17
N THR A 307 -27.71 4.58 1.81
CA THR A 307 -26.51 4.72 2.65
C THR A 307 -26.57 5.89 3.62
N ALA A 308 -27.57 6.77 3.53
CA ALA A 308 -27.68 7.95 4.39
C ALA A 308 -27.72 7.62 5.90
N PRO A 309 -28.44 6.57 6.35
CA PRO A 309 -28.40 6.17 7.75
C PRO A 309 -26.99 5.72 8.22
N PHE A 310 -26.25 5.04 7.35
CA PHE A 310 -24.87 4.60 7.64
C PHE A 310 -23.92 5.80 7.71
N LYS A 311 -24.00 6.73 6.76
CA LYS A 311 -23.24 8.00 6.79
C LYS A 311 -23.47 8.74 8.10
N LYS A 312 -24.74 8.90 8.52
CA LYS A 312 -25.09 9.59 9.77
C LYS A 312 -24.46 8.92 11.00
N LYS A 313 -24.49 7.60 11.12
CA LYS A 313 -23.91 6.89 12.27
C LYS A 313 -22.38 6.98 12.28
N THR A 314 -21.73 6.90 11.12
CA THR A 314 -20.27 6.93 11.02
C THR A 314 -19.65 8.32 11.22
N GLU A 315 -20.43 9.40 11.22
CA GLU A 315 -19.93 10.74 11.61
C GLU A 315 -19.25 10.74 12.99
N ALA A 316 -19.70 9.89 13.90
CA ALA A 316 -19.10 9.76 15.23
C ALA A 316 -17.63 9.30 15.18
N VAL A 317 -17.18 8.61 14.13
CA VAL A 317 -15.80 8.15 13.98
C VAL A 317 -14.82 9.32 13.99
N TYR A 318 -15.18 10.39 13.29
CA TYR A 318 -14.32 11.58 13.19
C TYR A 318 -14.06 12.25 14.55
N SER A 319 -15.07 12.31 15.41
CA SER A 319 -14.90 12.87 16.76
C SER A 319 -14.15 11.91 17.68
N LYS A 320 -14.45 10.64 17.64
CA LYS A 320 -13.83 9.62 18.51
C LYS A 320 -12.35 9.40 18.22
N LEU A 321 -11.92 9.59 16.97
CA LEU A 321 -10.53 9.48 16.55
C LEU A 321 -9.81 10.82 16.47
N ASN A 322 -10.44 11.93 16.90
CA ASN A 322 -9.89 13.28 16.80
C ASN A 322 -9.53 13.70 15.37
N TYR A 323 -10.36 13.30 14.39
CA TYR A 323 -10.14 13.59 12.98
C TYR A 323 -10.82 14.88 12.48
N GLN A 324 -11.50 15.66 13.35
CA GLN A 324 -12.27 16.82 12.93
C GLN A 324 -11.40 17.87 12.24
N ASP A 325 -10.23 18.19 12.79
CA ASP A 325 -9.33 19.18 12.20
C ASP A 325 -8.61 18.61 10.97
N LEU A 326 -8.20 17.35 11.00
CA LEU A 326 -7.68 16.65 9.83
C LEU A 326 -8.68 16.63 8.67
N ARG A 327 -9.99 16.43 8.97
CA ARG A 327 -11.05 16.49 7.96
C ARG A 327 -11.15 17.87 7.30
N LYS A 328 -10.97 18.94 8.07
CA LYS A 328 -10.92 20.31 7.50
C LYS A 328 -9.73 20.47 6.53
N GLU A 329 -8.55 19.94 6.91
CA GLU A 329 -7.39 19.98 6.03
C GLU A 329 -7.63 19.17 4.75
N VAL A 330 -8.20 17.96 4.86
CA VAL A 330 -8.60 17.14 3.72
C VAL A 330 -9.61 17.88 2.83
N ASN A 331 -10.66 18.47 3.42
CA ASN A 331 -11.67 19.22 2.67
C ASN A 331 -11.04 20.38 1.91
N LYS A 332 -10.09 21.11 2.52
CA LYS A 332 -9.34 22.18 1.85
C LYS A 332 -8.57 21.65 0.61
N VAL A 333 -7.94 20.49 0.71
CA VAL A 333 -7.26 19.86 -0.44
C VAL A 333 -8.26 19.52 -1.54
N LEU A 334 -9.46 19.04 -1.16
CA LEU A 334 -10.51 18.65 -2.09
C LEU A 334 -11.27 19.85 -2.68
N GLY A 335 -11.20 21.02 -2.06
CA GLY A 335 -11.95 22.23 -2.44
C GLY A 335 -13.40 22.23 -1.93
N LYS A 336 -13.64 21.59 -0.77
CA LYS A 336 -14.94 21.49 -0.06
C LYS A 336 -15.01 22.42 1.13
#